data_fd65e427556c286c7dd57827da21ee2b
#
_entry.id   fd65e427556c286c7dd57827da21ee2b
#
_cell.length_a   1.000
_cell.length_b   1.000
_cell.length_c   1.000
_cell.angle_alpha   90.00
_cell.angle_beta   90.00
_cell.angle_gamma   90.00
#
_symmetry.space_group_name_H-M   'P 1'
#
loop_
_entity.id
_entity.type
_entity.pdbx_description
1 polymer ?
#
loop_
_entity_poly.entity_id
_entity_poly.type
_entity_poly.pdbx_seq_one_letter_code
_entity_poly.pdbx_strand_id
1 'polypeptide(L)'
;LLVLAIVLAFNFMASGITVDWQAYGVYFLLISLPTLIFIIGLSIFLMLVLRNQALTFILLLGYIGLTLFYIQDKFYYLFDYMVYNLPLFKSTIVGFSSLELILNHRAIYFFAGLGFIFFTIFLFKRLPNARRSHYPWLFLSLCMFLLAGTAGYRHVRSILREGEIRALYTSINNKYVHEPKIAIDWYDISVEQKPETICSVVGMKGTALATSEIFTFCLNPGLKVGEVKEGEKPLDFKREEQILAVDFGRKIEKGDTISLSICYEGRIKDDFCYLDIPEEVL
;
A
#
# COMPACT_ATOMS: atom_id res chain seq x y z
N LEU A 1 -9.27 -6.23 24.32
CA LEU A 1 -9.84 -7.57 24.44
C LEU A 1 -11.36 -7.53 24.67
N LEU A 2 -11.88 -6.73 25.61
CA LEU A 2 -13.33 -6.64 25.87
C LEU A 2 -14.11 -6.23 24.60
N VAL A 3 -13.66 -5.19 23.87
CA VAL A 3 -14.31 -4.74 22.63
C VAL A 3 -14.30 -5.85 21.57
N LEU A 4 -13.18 -6.55 21.40
CA LEU A 4 -13.10 -7.69 20.49
C LEU A 4 -14.07 -8.81 20.87
N ALA A 5 -14.20 -9.10 22.15
CA ALA A 5 -15.16 -10.11 22.64
C ALA A 5 -16.61 -9.68 22.37
N ILE A 6 -16.94 -8.39 22.57
CA ILE A 6 -18.26 -7.84 22.26
C ILE A 6 -18.56 -7.93 20.76
N VAL A 7 -17.64 -7.48 19.89
CA VAL A 7 -17.81 -7.57 18.44
C VAL A 7 -17.97 -9.02 17.98
N LEU A 8 -17.19 -9.94 18.55
CA LEU A 8 -17.31 -11.36 18.26
C LEU A 8 -18.67 -11.91 18.68
N ALA A 9 -19.16 -11.54 19.87
CA ALA A 9 -20.49 -11.94 20.34
C ALA A 9 -21.60 -11.43 19.41
N PHE A 10 -21.52 -10.17 18.95
CA PHE A 10 -22.46 -9.62 17.98
C PHE A 10 -22.42 -10.38 16.65
N ASN A 11 -21.24 -10.75 16.16
CA ASN A 11 -21.12 -11.52 14.92
C ASN A 11 -21.72 -12.93 15.04
N PHE A 12 -21.62 -13.56 16.20
CA PHE A 12 -22.31 -14.85 16.45
C PHE A 12 -23.83 -14.71 16.54
N MET A 13 -24.33 -13.56 17.00
CA MET A 13 -25.76 -13.30 17.09
C MET A 13 -26.39 -12.88 15.76
N ALA A 14 -25.60 -12.35 14.84
CA ALA A 14 -26.07 -11.91 13.53
C ALA A 14 -26.22 -13.12 12.58
N SER A 15 -27.44 -13.41 12.17
CA SER A 15 -27.74 -14.48 11.22
C SER A 15 -27.21 -14.12 9.82
N GLY A 16 -26.40 -15.00 9.22
CA GLY A 16 -25.92 -14.85 7.85
C GLY A 16 -24.55 -14.21 7.69
N ILE A 17 -23.86 -13.87 8.78
CA ILE A 17 -22.46 -13.38 8.73
C ILE A 17 -21.52 -14.53 9.06
N THR A 18 -20.58 -14.81 8.14
CA THR A 18 -19.51 -15.77 8.38
C THR A 18 -18.40 -15.10 9.22
N VAL A 19 -18.03 -15.74 10.33
CA VAL A 19 -16.95 -15.22 11.20
C VAL A 19 -15.61 -15.51 10.56
N ASP A 20 -14.90 -14.45 10.16
CA ASP A 20 -13.51 -14.55 9.68
C ASP A 20 -12.53 -14.47 10.86
N TRP A 21 -12.13 -15.61 11.41
CA TRP A 21 -11.15 -15.72 12.50
C TRP A 21 -9.78 -15.13 12.13
N GLN A 22 -9.41 -15.20 10.85
CA GLN A 22 -8.16 -14.63 10.38
C GLN A 22 -8.16 -13.10 10.50
N ALA A 23 -9.28 -12.45 10.18
CA ALA A 23 -9.42 -11.01 10.34
C ALA A 23 -9.25 -10.59 11.81
N TYR A 24 -9.91 -11.28 12.75
CA TYR A 24 -9.77 -10.98 14.18
C TYR A 24 -8.30 -11.08 14.67
N GLY A 25 -7.59 -12.13 14.26
CA GLY A 25 -6.19 -12.32 14.62
C GLY A 25 -5.26 -11.28 13.98
N VAL A 26 -5.39 -11.10 12.67
CA VAL A 26 -4.51 -10.20 11.90
C VAL A 26 -4.69 -8.74 12.33
N TYR A 27 -5.92 -8.24 12.43
CA TYR A 27 -6.13 -6.85 12.85
C TYR A 27 -5.71 -6.59 14.28
N PHE A 28 -5.91 -7.56 15.18
CA PHE A 28 -5.43 -7.43 16.56
C PHE A 28 -3.89 -7.34 16.61
N LEU A 29 -3.20 -8.25 15.95
CA LEU A 29 -1.73 -8.28 15.94
C LEU A 29 -1.13 -7.10 15.19
N LEU A 30 -1.76 -6.70 14.09
CA LEU A 30 -1.22 -5.67 13.22
C LEU A 30 -1.52 -4.25 13.72
N ILE A 31 -2.71 -4.00 14.27
CA ILE A 31 -3.15 -2.66 14.68
C ILE A 31 -3.05 -2.50 16.19
N SER A 32 -3.75 -3.35 16.96
CA SER A 32 -3.92 -3.12 18.39
C SER A 32 -2.63 -3.32 19.17
N LEU A 33 -1.89 -4.38 18.87
CA LEU A 33 -0.69 -4.74 19.62
C LEU A 33 0.43 -3.68 19.52
N PRO A 34 0.83 -3.19 18.32
CA PRO A 34 1.84 -2.14 18.21
C PRO A 34 1.42 -0.83 18.89
N THR A 35 0.15 -0.43 18.71
CA THR A 35 -0.40 0.78 19.34
C THR A 35 -0.36 0.67 20.87
N LEU A 36 -0.79 -0.45 21.44
CA LEU A 36 -0.78 -0.68 22.89
C LEU A 36 0.65 -0.67 23.45
N ILE A 37 1.58 -1.37 22.81
CA ILE A 37 2.99 -1.40 23.24
C ILE A 37 3.59 0.01 23.22
N PHE A 38 3.29 0.80 22.16
CA PHE A 38 3.76 2.17 22.06
C PHE A 38 3.20 3.06 23.17
N ILE A 39 1.89 3.08 23.37
CA ILE A 39 1.23 3.93 24.38
C ILE A 39 1.67 3.54 25.79
N ILE A 40 1.74 2.24 26.10
CA ILE A 40 2.21 1.76 27.40
C ILE A 40 3.67 2.16 27.60
N GLY A 41 4.54 1.91 26.62
CA GLY A 41 5.96 2.24 26.70
C GLY A 41 6.20 3.74 26.91
N LEU A 42 5.53 4.57 26.09
CA LEU A 42 5.60 6.03 26.21
C LEU A 42 5.08 6.52 27.56
N SER A 43 3.95 5.99 28.03
CA SER A 43 3.33 6.37 29.30
C SER A 43 4.24 6.08 30.50
N ILE A 44 4.81 4.88 30.56
CA ILE A 44 5.70 4.46 31.64
C ILE A 44 7.00 5.30 31.61
N PHE A 45 7.54 5.53 30.42
CA PHE A 45 8.73 6.37 30.23
C PHE A 45 8.47 7.80 30.73
N LEU A 46 7.40 8.46 30.28
CA LEU A 46 7.06 9.82 30.70
C LEU A 46 6.81 9.89 32.20
N MET A 47 6.11 8.92 32.77
CA MET A 47 5.87 8.87 34.21
C MET A 47 7.16 8.77 35.02
N LEU A 48 8.14 8.00 34.55
CA LEU A 48 9.44 7.88 35.21
C LEU A 48 10.26 9.18 35.15
N VAL A 49 10.24 9.85 33.98
CA VAL A 49 11.02 11.07 33.75
C VAL A 49 10.40 12.25 34.48
N LEU A 50 9.10 12.46 34.37
CA LEU A 50 8.39 13.62 34.93
C LEU A 50 8.10 13.47 36.42
N ARG A 51 8.00 12.24 36.90
CA ARG A 51 7.65 11.92 38.31
C ARG A 51 6.37 12.60 38.80
N ASN A 52 5.51 13.01 37.89
CA ASN A 52 4.25 13.70 38.18
C ASN A 52 3.15 13.10 37.29
N GLN A 53 2.19 12.45 37.94
CA GLN A 53 1.10 11.76 37.26
C GLN A 53 0.21 12.73 36.47
N ALA A 54 -0.14 13.86 37.04
CA ALA A 54 -1.01 14.86 36.39
C ALA A 54 -0.34 15.43 35.12
N LEU A 55 0.96 15.79 35.21
CA LEU A 55 1.71 16.29 34.07
C LEU A 55 1.87 15.24 32.97
N THR A 56 2.11 13.98 33.35
CA THR A 56 2.17 12.86 32.40
C THR A 56 0.85 12.70 31.65
N PHE A 57 -0.26 12.75 32.37
CA PHE A 57 -1.60 12.64 31.76
C PHE A 57 -1.87 13.80 30.80
N ILE A 58 -1.55 15.05 31.19
CA ILE A 58 -1.74 16.25 30.34
C ILE A 58 -0.91 16.13 29.06
N LEU A 59 0.36 15.69 29.16
CA LEU A 59 1.21 15.53 27.98
C LEU A 59 0.73 14.42 27.05
N LEU A 60 0.26 13.29 27.59
CA LEU A 60 -0.30 12.22 26.76
C LEU A 60 -1.60 12.65 26.09
N LEU A 61 -2.47 13.35 26.80
CA LEU A 61 -3.69 13.90 26.23
C LEU A 61 -3.38 14.95 25.14
N GLY A 62 -2.39 15.82 25.41
CA GLY A 62 -1.89 16.80 24.43
C GLY A 62 -1.31 16.13 23.18
N TYR A 63 -0.53 15.03 23.36
CA TYR A 63 0.00 14.26 22.25
C TYR A 63 -1.14 13.63 21.42
N ILE A 64 -2.14 13.04 22.07
CA ILE A 64 -3.32 12.48 21.38
C ILE A 64 -4.04 13.59 20.59
N GLY A 65 -4.34 14.72 21.22
CA GLY A 65 -5.01 15.85 20.56
C GLY A 65 -4.19 16.40 19.38
N LEU A 66 -2.89 16.59 19.57
CA LEU A 66 -2.00 17.07 18.51
C LEU A 66 -1.97 16.10 17.32
N THR A 67 -1.93 14.80 17.59
CA THR A 67 -1.93 13.77 16.55
C THR A 67 -3.25 13.75 15.80
N LEU A 68 -4.39 13.73 16.50
CA LEU A 68 -5.71 13.63 15.88
C LEU A 68 -6.11 14.86 15.05
N PHE A 69 -5.72 16.07 15.49
CA PHE A 69 -6.22 17.29 14.88
C PHE A 69 -5.22 18.04 14.01
N TYR A 70 -3.94 17.68 14.07
CA TYR A 70 -2.92 18.48 13.39
C TYR A 70 -1.85 17.70 12.62
N ILE A 71 -1.37 16.57 13.13
CA ILE A 71 -0.18 15.91 12.56
C ILE A 71 -0.54 14.64 11.78
N GLN A 72 -1.72 14.03 11.99
CA GLN A 72 -2.04 12.71 11.46
C GLN A 72 -1.89 12.58 9.93
N ASP A 73 -2.22 13.63 9.19
CA ASP A 73 -2.18 13.74 7.74
C ASP A 73 -0.85 14.31 7.19
N LYS A 74 0.03 14.77 8.10
CA LYS A 74 1.31 15.36 7.74
C LYS A 74 2.45 14.35 7.85
N PHE A 75 3.61 14.74 7.29
CA PHE A 75 4.83 13.92 7.36
C PHE A 75 4.64 12.48 6.87
N TYR A 76 3.90 12.30 5.79
CA TYR A 76 3.66 10.99 5.18
C TYR A 76 2.96 10.00 6.13
N TYR A 77 2.02 10.50 6.94
CA TYR A 77 1.28 9.73 7.96
C TYR A 77 2.17 9.08 9.04
N LEU A 78 3.41 9.55 9.17
CA LEU A 78 4.40 8.95 10.09
C LEU A 78 3.93 8.98 11.55
N PHE A 79 3.11 9.96 11.93
CA PHE A 79 2.60 10.14 13.30
C PHE A 79 1.19 9.60 13.53
N ASP A 80 0.61 8.93 12.55
CA ASP A 80 -0.71 8.30 12.66
C ASP A 80 -0.62 6.97 13.42
N TYR A 81 -0.36 7.03 14.73
CA TYR A 81 -0.27 5.82 15.56
C TYR A 81 -1.61 5.07 15.69
N MET A 82 -2.74 5.72 15.44
CA MET A 82 -4.09 5.13 15.45
C MET A 82 -4.48 4.48 14.12
N VAL A 83 -3.73 4.71 13.06
CA VAL A 83 -3.93 4.06 11.74
C VAL A 83 -5.22 4.51 11.04
N TYR A 84 -5.56 5.80 11.13
CA TYR A 84 -6.74 6.33 10.43
C TYR A 84 -6.55 6.44 8.92
N ASN A 85 -5.33 6.74 8.47
CA ASN A 85 -5.04 7.08 7.08
C ASN A 85 -4.34 5.94 6.31
N LEU A 86 -4.12 4.78 6.91
CA LEU A 86 -3.52 3.64 6.21
C LEU A 86 -4.58 2.79 5.50
N PRO A 87 -4.29 2.27 4.31
CA PRO A 87 -5.20 1.42 3.55
C PRO A 87 -5.28 0.01 4.17
N LEU A 88 -6.10 -0.15 5.20
CA LEU A 88 -6.29 -1.41 5.93
C LEU A 88 -7.28 -2.36 5.28
N PHE A 89 -7.87 -1.99 4.16
CA PHE A 89 -8.86 -2.82 3.49
C PHE A 89 -8.20 -4.06 2.87
N LYS A 90 -8.70 -5.23 3.26
CA LYS A 90 -8.29 -6.52 2.68
C LYS A 90 -9.31 -6.94 1.63
N SER A 91 -8.89 -6.95 0.38
CA SER A 91 -9.67 -7.55 -0.71
C SER A 91 -9.64 -9.07 -0.62
N THR A 92 -10.74 -9.75 -0.96
CA THR A 92 -10.77 -11.21 -1.08
C THR A 92 -9.98 -11.72 -2.29
N ILE A 93 -9.71 -10.87 -3.27
CA ILE A 93 -9.04 -11.22 -4.53
C ILE A 93 -7.54 -10.91 -4.46
N VAL A 94 -7.18 -9.71 -3.99
CA VAL A 94 -5.79 -9.21 -4.03
C VAL A 94 -5.11 -9.25 -2.65
N GLY A 95 -5.87 -9.47 -1.57
CA GLY A 95 -5.37 -9.36 -0.21
C GLY A 95 -5.26 -7.89 0.23
N PHE A 96 -4.19 -7.55 0.96
CA PHE A 96 -3.87 -6.16 1.27
C PHE A 96 -3.13 -5.52 0.09
N SER A 97 -3.60 -4.38 -0.40
CA SER A 97 -2.97 -3.67 -1.53
C SER A 97 -1.53 -3.23 -1.20
N SER A 98 -1.30 -2.73 0.00
CA SER A 98 -0.02 -2.15 0.44
C SER A 98 0.47 -2.77 1.75
N LEU A 99 0.59 -4.11 1.81
CA LEU A 99 1.03 -4.82 3.03
C LEU A 99 2.39 -4.34 3.54
N GLU A 100 3.34 -4.03 2.64
CA GLU A 100 4.66 -3.51 3.02
C GLU A 100 4.56 -2.16 3.72
N LEU A 101 3.73 -1.25 3.21
CA LEU A 101 3.47 0.06 3.82
C LEU A 101 2.91 -0.09 5.23
N ILE A 102 1.88 -0.94 5.38
CA ILE A 102 1.24 -1.22 6.66
C ILE A 102 2.25 -1.80 7.66
N LEU A 103 3.02 -2.83 7.27
CA LEU A 103 4.00 -3.47 8.13
C LEU A 103 5.11 -2.53 8.57
N ASN A 104 5.67 -1.73 7.66
CA ASN A 104 6.70 -0.74 8.01
C ASN A 104 6.15 0.30 9.00
N HIS A 105 4.96 0.84 8.75
CA HIS A 105 4.33 1.80 9.66
C HIS A 105 4.05 1.20 11.04
N ARG A 106 3.53 -0.02 11.12
CA ARG A 106 3.26 -0.69 12.41
C ARG A 106 4.53 -1.04 13.16
N ALA A 107 5.59 -1.43 12.44
CA ALA A 107 6.90 -1.71 13.00
C ALA A 107 7.51 -0.49 13.70
N ILE A 108 7.28 0.74 13.20
CA ILE A 108 7.73 1.97 13.87
C ILE A 108 7.23 2.00 15.31
N TYR A 109 5.93 1.84 15.50
CA TYR A 109 5.31 1.95 16.82
C TYR A 109 5.62 0.76 17.72
N PHE A 110 5.68 -0.43 17.15
CA PHE A 110 6.08 -1.63 17.89
C PHE A 110 7.49 -1.48 18.46
N PHE A 111 8.46 -1.15 17.62
CA PHE A 111 9.84 -1.00 18.06
C PHE A 111 10.07 0.25 18.90
N ALA A 112 9.42 1.37 18.61
CA ALA A 112 9.50 2.56 19.45
C ALA A 112 8.95 2.30 20.87
N GLY A 113 7.81 1.60 20.96
CA GLY A 113 7.23 1.22 22.24
C GLY A 113 8.15 0.31 23.06
N LEU A 114 8.73 -0.72 22.44
CA LEU A 114 9.74 -1.56 23.08
C LEU A 114 11.00 -0.76 23.48
N GLY A 115 11.42 0.18 22.63
CA GLY A 115 12.52 1.09 22.92
C GLY A 115 12.26 1.89 24.20
N PHE A 116 11.08 2.48 24.35
CA PHE A 116 10.69 3.19 25.58
C PHE A 116 10.63 2.27 26.81
N ILE A 117 10.12 1.05 26.68
CA ILE A 117 10.07 0.08 27.77
C ILE A 117 11.48 -0.26 28.23
N PHE A 118 12.40 -0.62 27.32
CA PHE A 118 13.76 -0.98 27.67
C PHE A 118 14.54 0.21 28.22
N PHE A 119 14.29 1.41 27.69
CA PHE A 119 14.90 2.63 28.22
C PHE A 119 14.41 2.94 29.63
N THR A 120 13.13 2.72 29.90
CA THR A 120 12.59 2.84 31.25
C THR A 120 13.23 1.86 32.21
N ILE A 121 13.42 0.60 31.81
CA ILE A 121 14.11 -0.42 32.63
C ILE A 121 15.56 0.00 32.92
N PHE A 122 16.27 0.61 31.96
CA PHE A 122 17.59 1.16 32.14
C PHE A 122 17.62 2.30 33.17
N LEU A 123 16.68 3.24 33.06
CA LEU A 123 16.59 4.41 33.95
C LEU A 123 16.09 4.06 35.37
N PHE A 124 15.45 2.91 35.53
CA PHE A 124 14.84 2.54 36.79
C PHE A 124 15.89 2.26 37.86
N LYS A 125 15.87 3.07 38.92
CA LYS A 125 16.83 2.89 40.05
C LYS A 125 16.57 1.58 40.78
N ARG A 126 17.56 0.69 40.80
CA ARG A 126 17.52 -0.57 41.55
C ARG A 126 18.03 -0.40 42.95
N LEU A 127 17.69 -1.36 43.82
CA LEU A 127 18.20 -1.45 45.17
C LEU A 127 19.74 -1.57 45.18
N PRO A 128 20.45 -1.06 46.21
CA PRO A 128 21.92 -0.97 46.25
C PRO A 128 22.68 -2.31 46.04
N ASN A 129 22.03 -3.43 46.32
CA ASN A 129 22.64 -4.77 46.22
C ASN A 129 22.43 -5.48 44.88
N ALA A 130 21.85 -4.82 43.88
CA ALA A 130 21.62 -5.44 42.56
C ALA A 130 22.90 -5.43 41.71
N ARG A 131 23.62 -6.54 41.69
CA ARG A 131 24.88 -6.77 40.95
C ARG A 131 24.75 -6.80 39.43
N ARG A 132 23.55 -6.70 38.86
CA ARG A 132 23.32 -6.82 37.42
C ARG A 132 23.57 -5.49 36.70
N SER A 133 24.39 -5.52 35.64
CA SER A 133 24.63 -4.39 34.73
C SER A 133 23.35 -3.89 34.10
N HIS A 134 23.20 -2.57 33.96
CA HIS A 134 22.04 -1.92 33.28
C HIS A 134 22.31 -1.68 31.80
N TYR A 135 23.55 -1.69 31.36
CA TYR A 135 23.98 -1.39 30.01
C TYR A 135 23.33 -2.28 28.91
N PRO A 136 23.04 -3.57 29.11
CA PRO A 136 22.35 -4.38 28.14
C PRO A 136 20.94 -3.83 27.76
N TRP A 137 20.25 -3.24 28.75
CA TRP A 137 18.92 -2.63 28.49
C TRP A 137 19.02 -1.34 27.71
N LEU A 138 20.04 -0.53 27.92
CA LEU A 138 20.34 0.64 27.11
C LEU A 138 20.67 0.24 25.68
N PHE A 139 21.54 -0.75 25.50
CA PHE A 139 21.88 -1.26 24.17
C PHE A 139 20.65 -1.78 23.43
N LEU A 140 19.81 -2.56 24.10
CA LEU A 140 18.58 -3.09 23.51
C LEU A 140 17.60 -1.97 23.14
N SER A 141 17.46 -0.96 24.00
CA SER A 141 16.65 0.23 23.71
C SER A 141 17.14 0.96 22.46
N LEU A 142 18.46 1.20 22.35
CA LEU A 142 19.03 1.85 21.17
C LEU A 142 18.82 1.03 19.90
N CYS A 143 18.96 -0.29 19.98
CA CYS A 143 18.65 -1.19 18.86
C CYS A 143 17.19 -1.07 18.44
N MET A 144 16.24 -1.02 19.38
CA MET A 144 14.81 -0.87 19.08
C MET A 144 14.51 0.48 18.44
N PHE A 145 15.05 1.58 18.93
CA PHE A 145 14.88 2.90 18.30
C PHE A 145 15.52 2.96 16.91
N LEU A 146 16.63 2.30 16.69
CA LEU A 146 17.25 2.20 15.36
C LEU A 146 16.37 1.39 14.40
N LEU A 147 15.77 0.29 14.86
CA LEU A 147 14.80 -0.48 14.06
C LEU A 147 13.54 0.35 13.76
N ALA A 148 13.03 1.13 14.72
CA ALA A 148 11.92 2.05 14.49
C ALA A 148 12.29 3.12 13.44
N GLY A 149 13.48 3.70 13.52
CA GLY A 149 13.98 4.68 12.56
C GLY A 149 14.14 4.09 11.15
N THR A 150 14.67 2.87 11.03
CA THR A 150 14.77 2.19 9.72
C THR A 150 13.42 1.86 9.13
N ALA A 151 12.45 1.43 9.96
CA ALA A 151 11.08 1.20 9.52
C ALA A 151 10.41 2.50 9.05
N GLY A 152 10.62 3.61 9.78
CA GLY A 152 10.14 4.95 9.38
C GLY A 152 10.75 5.41 8.05
N TYR A 153 12.05 5.23 7.88
CA TYR A 153 12.71 5.55 6.61
C TYR A 153 12.12 4.75 5.44
N ARG A 154 11.92 3.43 5.63
CA ARG A 154 11.33 2.56 4.60
C ARG A 154 9.88 2.97 4.28
N HIS A 155 9.10 3.33 5.30
CA HIS A 155 7.73 3.81 5.14
C HIS A 155 7.68 5.09 4.28
N VAL A 156 8.45 6.12 4.64
CA VAL A 156 8.50 7.37 3.87
C VAL A 156 9.00 7.13 2.45
N ARG A 157 10.05 6.31 2.29
CA ARG A 157 10.60 5.99 0.97
C ARG A 157 9.60 5.24 0.09
N SER A 158 8.77 4.37 0.66
CA SER A 158 7.71 3.66 -0.09
C SER A 158 6.71 4.66 -0.69
N ILE A 159 6.23 5.61 0.11
CA ILE A 159 5.29 6.65 -0.34
C ILE A 159 5.92 7.56 -1.42
N LEU A 160 7.15 8.01 -1.20
CA LEU A 160 7.86 8.83 -2.20
C LEU A 160 8.05 8.08 -3.52
N ARG A 161 8.38 6.79 -3.45
CA ARG A 161 8.53 5.95 -4.64
C ARG A 161 7.22 5.78 -5.42
N GLU A 162 6.09 5.65 -4.74
CA GLU A 162 4.76 5.61 -5.39
C GLU A 162 4.51 6.91 -6.16
N GLY A 163 4.82 8.08 -5.58
CA GLY A 163 4.73 9.36 -6.26
C GLY A 163 5.65 9.47 -7.49
N GLU A 164 6.91 8.99 -7.39
CA GLU A 164 7.85 8.95 -8.52
C GLU A 164 7.33 8.05 -9.66
N ILE A 165 6.81 6.87 -9.34
CA ILE A 165 6.25 5.93 -10.31
C ILE A 165 5.02 6.54 -11.00
N ARG A 166 4.13 7.18 -10.24
CA ARG A 166 2.97 7.88 -10.78
C ARG A 166 3.37 9.00 -11.73
N ALA A 167 4.35 9.83 -11.34
CA ALA A 167 4.88 10.89 -12.20
C ALA A 167 5.48 10.33 -13.51
N LEU A 168 6.16 9.18 -13.44
CA LEU A 168 6.68 8.48 -14.62
C LEU A 168 5.53 8.07 -15.56
N TYR A 169 4.51 7.39 -15.04
CA TYR A 169 3.38 6.95 -15.86
C TYR A 169 2.62 8.13 -16.49
N THR A 170 2.44 9.21 -15.74
CA THR A 170 1.82 10.44 -16.25
C THR A 170 2.66 11.04 -17.37
N SER A 171 3.98 11.12 -17.23
CA SER A 171 4.87 11.64 -18.27
C SER A 171 4.83 10.81 -19.55
N ILE A 172 4.80 9.48 -19.43
CA ILE A 172 4.67 8.57 -20.57
C ILE A 172 3.28 8.73 -21.22
N ASN A 173 2.22 8.82 -20.46
CA ASN A 173 0.88 9.04 -21.01
C ASN A 173 0.82 10.34 -21.82
N ASN A 174 1.38 11.42 -21.31
CA ASN A 174 1.44 12.71 -22.00
C ASN A 174 2.25 12.64 -23.30
N LYS A 175 3.32 11.86 -23.34
CA LYS A 175 4.14 11.63 -24.55
C LYS A 175 3.32 11.00 -25.67
N TYR A 176 2.40 10.07 -25.33
CA TYR A 176 1.61 9.29 -26.30
C TYR A 176 0.16 9.76 -26.44
N VAL A 177 -0.22 10.92 -25.87
CA VAL A 177 -1.61 11.41 -25.92
C VAL A 177 -2.10 11.68 -27.34
N HIS A 178 -1.21 12.14 -28.23
CA HIS A 178 -1.51 12.50 -29.62
C HIS A 178 -1.22 11.38 -30.63
N GLU A 179 -0.69 10.25 -30.17
CA GLU A 179 -0.42 9.12 -31.06
C GLU A 179 -1.72 8.47 -31.59
N PRO A 180 -1.67 7.85 -32.78
CA PRO A 180 -2.82 7.19 -33.40
C PRO A 180 -3.46 6.15 -32.46
N LYS A 181 -4.79 6.22 -32.34
CA LYS A 181 -5.61 5.35 -31.47
C LYS A 181 -6.73 4.70 -32.27
N ILE A 182 -7.25 3.62 -31.70
CA ILE A 182 -8.42 2.88 -32.18
C ILE A 182 -9.55 3.12 -31.17
N ALA A 183 -10.72 3.52 -31.64
CA ALA A 183 -11.94 3.48 -30.84
C ALA A 183 -12.42 2.03 -30.77
N ILE A 184 -12.41 1.45 -29.58
CA ILE A 184 -12.83 0.07 -29.39
C ILE A 184 -14.35 0.03 -29.23
N ASP A 185 -15.01 -0.75 -30.08
CA ASP A 185 -16.46 -0.89 -30.10
C ASP A 185 -16.89 -2.16 -29.34
N TRP A 186 -16.05 -3.16 -29.29
CA TRP A 186 -16.39 -4.45 -28.70
C TRP A 186 -15.17 -5.19 -28.13
N TYR A 187 -15.38 -5.85 -27.00
CA TYR A 187 -14.40 -6.73 -26.32
C TYR A 187 -14.96 -8.13 -26.10
N ASP A 188 -14.11 -9.13 -26.27
CA ASP A 188 -14.29 -10.49 -25.76
C ASP A 188 -13.10 -10.83 -24.87
N ILE A 189 -13.37 -10.96 -23.56
CA ILE A 189 -12.31 -11.11 -22.56
C ILE A 189 -12.45 -12.45 -21.88
N SER A 190 -11.48 -13.34 -22.11
CA SER A 190 -11.32 -14.57 -21.36
C SER A 190 -10.22 -14.41 -20.31
N VAL A 191 -10.57 -14.60 -19.04
CA VAL A 191 -9.64 -14.42 -17.89
C VAL A 191 -9.54 -15.70 -17.10
N GLU A 192 -8.33 -16.18 -16.92
CA GLU A 192 -7.98 -17.20 -15.93
C GLU A 192 -7.30 -16.55 -14.74
N GLN A 193 -7.94 -16.61 -13.57
CA GLN A 193 -7.41 -16.05 -12.34
C GLN A 193 -6.57 -17.08 -11.59
N LYS A 194 -5.34 -16.72 -11.24
CA LYS A 194 -4.45 -17.43 -10.32
C LYS A 194 -4.30 -16.65 -9.01
N PRO A 195 -3.77 -17.20 -7.92
CA PRO A 195 -3.77 -16.53 -6.60
C PRO A 195 -3.22 -15.11 -6.55
N GLU A 196 -2.28 -14.75 -7.40
CA GLU A 196 -1.70 -13.38 -7.42
C GLU A 196 -1.56 -12.81 -8.82
N THR A 197 -1.96 -13.57 -9.85
CA THR A 197 -1.77 -13.20 -11.24
C THR A 197 -3.02 -13.50 -12.04
N ILE A 198 -3.16 -12.82 -13.17
CA ILE A 198 -4.17 -13.12 -14.17
C ILE A 198 -3.48 -13.54 -15.48
N CYS A 199 -4.10 -14.46 -16.20
CA CYS A 199 -3.77 -14.78 -17.58
C CYS A 199 -5.00 -14.47 -18.42
N SER A 200 -4.87 -13.64 -19.44
CA SER A 200 -6.02 -13.20 -20.22
C SER A 200 -5.75 -13.22 -21.70
N VAL A 201 -6.77 -13.58 -22.44
CA VAL A 201 -6.83 -13.42 -23.90
C VAL A 201 -7.99 -12.46 -24.19
N VAL A 202 -7.66 -11.35 -24.84
CA VAL A 202 -8.64 -10.29 -25.16
C VAL A 202 -8.76 -10.16 -26.66
N GLY A 203 -9.91 -10.53 -27.20
CA GLY A 203 -10.33 -10.14 -28.55
C GLY A 203 -10.97 -8.76 -28.51
N MET A 204 -10.64 -7.90 -29.46
CA MET A 204 -11.24 -6.57 -29.57
C MET A 204 -11.51 -6.23 -31.03
N LYS A 205 -12.59 -5.46 -31.24
CA LYS A 205 -12.90 -4.84 -32.54
C LYS A 205 -13.08 -3.35 -32.34
N GLY A 206 -12.58 -2.58 -33.27
CA GLY A 206 -12.67 -1.14 -33.17
C GLY A 206 -12.42 -0.45 -34.50
N THR A 207 -12.57 0.86 -34.49
CA THR A 207 -12.43 1.72 -35.67
C THR A 207 -11.22 2.63 -35.53
N ALA A 208 -10.37 2.70 -36.55
CA ALA A 208 -9.19 3.57 -36.57
C ALA A 208 -9.59 5.05 -36.54
N LEU A 209 -9.07 5.80 -35.58
CA LEU A 209 -9.34 7.24 -35.43
C LEU A 209 -8.45 8.11 -36.30
N ALA A 210 -7.34 7.56 -36.77
CA ALA A 210 -6.37 8.23 -37.64
C ALA A 210 -5.77 7.24 -38.64
N THR A 211 -5.16 7.76 -39.70
CA THR A 211 -4.44 6.94 -40.68
C THR A 211 -3.03 6.68 -40.17
N SER A 212 -2.66 5.41 -39.94
CA SER A 212 -1.32 5.03 -39.43
C SER A 212 -1.00 3.56 -39.72
N GLU A 213 0.26 3.19 -39.54
CA GLU A 213 0.73 1.80 -39.51
C GLU A 213 0.85 1.28 -38.05
N ILE A 214 1.09 2.20 -37.12
CA ILE A 214 1.28 1.89 -35.69
C ILE A 214 0.16 2.54 -34.89
N PHE A 215 -0.48 1.76 -34.02
CA PHE A 215 -1.50 2.23 -33.10
C PHE A 215 -1.12 1.93 -31.64
N THR A 216 -1.48 2.85 -30.75
CA THR A 216 -1.16 2.76 -29.33
C THR A 216 -2.35 2.34 -28.49
N PHE A 217 -2.09 1.41 -27.56
CA PHE A 217 -3.04 0.92 -26.57
C PHE A 217 -2.47 1.15 -25.17
N CYS A 218 -3.35 1.24 -24.19
CA CYS A 218 -2.98 1.34 -22.79
C CYS A 218 -3.29 0.02 -22.09
N LEU A 219 -2.30 -0.56 -21.44
CA LEU A 219 -2.44 -1.81 -20.66
C LEU A 219 -1.68 -1.65 -19.34
N ASN A 220 -2.23 -2.14 -18.23
CA ASN A 220 -1.59 -2.06 -16.91
C ASN A 220 -0.13 -2.53 -16.97
N PRO A 221 0.84 -1.76 -16.42
CA PRO A 221 2.27 -2.03 -16.55
C PRO A 221 2.72 -3.32 -15.84
N GLY A 222 1.94 -3.88 -14.95
CA GLY A 222 2.19 -5.17 -14.30
C GLY A 222 1.87 -6.38 -15.18
N LEU A 223 1.20 -6.17 -16.32
CA LEU A 223 0.80 -7.22 -17.26
C LEU A 223 1.81 -7.32 -18.41
N LYS A 224 2.38 -8.49 -18.59
CA LYS A 224 3.32 -8.79 -19.69
C LYS A 224 2.55 -9.29 -20.90
N VAL A 225 2.76 -8.64 -22.05
CA VAL A 225 2.18 -9.06 -23.32
C VAL A 225 2.99 -10.24 -23.87
N GLY A 226 2.33 -11.34 -24.13
CA GLY A 226 2.92 -12.53 -24.75
C GLY A 226 2.80 -12.49 -26.27
N GLU A 227 1.63 -12.18 -26.78
CA GLU A 227 1.32 -12.22 -28.21
C GLU A 227 0.25 -11.19 -28.57
N VAL A 228 0.40 -10.62 -29.78
CA VAL A 228 -0.60 -9.76 -30.41
C VAL A 228 -0.86 -10.28 -31.82
N LYS A 229 -2.15 -10.43 -32.18
CA LYS A 229 -2.57 -11.00 -33.49
C LYS A 229 -3.68 -10.19 -34.14
N GLU A 230 -3.63 -10.09 -35.47
CA GLU A 230 -4.76 -9.72 -36.30
C GLU A 230 -5.28 -10.99 -37.00
N GLY A 231 -6.42 -11.54 -36.52
CA GLY A 231 -6.86 -12.87 -36.90
C GLY A 231 -5.85 -13.96 -36.50
N GLU A 232 -5.24 -14.64 -37.47
CA GLU A 232 -4.16 -15.63 -37.22
C GLU A 232 -2.75 -15.06 -37.42
N LYS A 233 -2.63 -13.83 -37.94
CA LYS A 233 -1.34 -13.21 -38.24
C LYS A 233 -0.77 -12.56 -36.98
N PRO A 234 0.44 -12.97 -36.53
CA PRO A 234 1.13 -12.29 -35.45
C PRO A 234 1.57 -10.89 -35.89
N LEU A 235 1.50 -9.92 -34.98
CA LEU A 235 1.91 -8.55 -35.18
C LEU A 235 3.09 -8.21 -34.30
N ASP A 236 3.97 -7.36 -34.79
CA ASP A 236 5.06 -6.80 -34.01
C ASP A 236 4.53 -5.72 -33.06
N PHE A 237 5.09 -5.68 -31.86
CA PHE A 237 4.71 -4.68 -30.87
C PHE A 237 5.90 -4.22 -30.05
N LYS A 238 5.80 -2.98 -29.54
CA LYS A 238 6.74 -2.42 -28.57
C LYS A 238 6.00 -2.04 -27.32
N ARG A 239 6.64 -2.27 -26.17
CA ARG A 239 6.10 -1.93 -24.86
C ARG A 239 6.97 -0.86 -24.20
N GLU A 240 6.34 0.23 -23.74
CA GLU A 240 6.94 1.25 -22.87
C GLU A 240 6.00 1.45 -21.68
N GLU A 241 6.30 0.80 -20.57
CA GLU A 241 5.47 0.74 -19.36
C GLU A 241 4.00 0.39 -19.68
N GLN A 242 3.07 1.35 -19.53
CA GLN A 242 1.65 1.14 -19.83
C GLN A 242 1.30 1.23 -21.31
N ILE A 243 2.16 1.73 -22.16
CA ILE A 243 1.88 1.90 -23.58
C ILE A 243 2.32 0.67 -24.37
N LEU A 244 1.41 0.15 -25.15
CA LEU A 244 1.61 -0.91 -26.11
C LEU A 244 1.43 -0.35 -27.52
N ALA A 245 2.51 -0.17 -28.28
CA ALA A 245 2.48 0.23 -29.67
C ALA A 245 2.49 -1.03 -30.54
N VAL A 246 1.46 -1.22 -31.32
CA VAL A 246 1.27 -2.36 -32.22
C VAL A 246 1.48 -1.93 -33.66
N ASP A 247 2.36 -2.61 -34.36
CA ASP A 247 2.66 -2.37 -35.78
C ASP A 247 1.89 -3.38 -36.63
N PHE A 248 0.99 -2.89 -37.45
CA PHE A 248 0.17 -3.73 -38.35
C PHE A 248 0.93 -4.14 -39.62
N GLY A 249 2.10 -3.55 -39.89
CA GLY A 249 2.89 -3.82 -41.09
C GLY A 249 2.18 -3.40 -42.40
N ARG A 250 1.11 -2.62 -42.28
CA ARG A 250 0.35 -2.02 -43.39
C ARG A 250 -0.29 -0.71 -42.93
N LYS A 251 -0.49 0.17 -43.88
CA LYS A 251 -1.21 1.42 -43.64
C LYS A 251 -2.70 1.12 -43.44
N ILE A 252 -3.24 1.55 -42.31
CA ILE A 252 -4.67 1.50 -41.99
C ILE A 252 -5.22 2.90 -42.14
N GLU A 253 -6.35 3.06 -42.83
CA GLU A 253 -6.95 4.36 -43.04
C GLU A 253 -7.94 4.69 -41.91
N LYS A 254 -8.14 5.99 -41.71
CA LYS A 254 -9.13 6.46 -40.75
C LYS A 254 -10.54 5.94 -41.14
N GLY A 255 -11.20 5.29 -40.19
CA GLY A 255 -12.54 4.68 -40.40
C GLY A 255 -12.48 3.17 -40.67
N ASP A 256 -11.31 2.59 -40.92
CA ASP A 256 -11.19 1.15 -41.11
C ASP A 256 -11.50 0.41 -39.82
N THR A 257 -12.19 -0.71 -39.95
CA THR A 257 -12.47 -1.63 -38.83
C THR A 257 -11.33 -2.61 -38.67
N ILE A 258 -10.85 -2.75 -37.44
CA ILE A 258 -9.73 -3.61 -37.05
C ILE A 258 -10.22 -4.65 -36.04
N SER A 259 -9.74 -5.89 -36.19
CA SER A 259 -9.95 -6.96 -35.20
C SER A 259 -8.60 -7.41 -34.66
N LEU A 260 -8.38 -7.29 -33.36
CA LEU A 260 -7.11 -7.56 -32.68
C LEU A 260 -7.33 -8.53 -31.54
N SER A 261 -6.38 -9.42 -31.33
CA SER A 261 -6.30 -10.29 -30.15
C SER A 261 -5.00 -10.05 -29.42
N ILE A 262 -5.07 -9.83 -28.09
CA ILE A 262 -3.91 -9.62 -27.22
C ILE A 262 -3.93 -10.68 -26.11
N CYS A 263 -2.83 -11.43 -25.98
CA CYS A 263 -2.60 -12.33 -24.86
C CYS A 263 -1.64 -11.67 -23.86
N TYR A 264 -2.03 -11.62 -22.60
CA TYR A 264 -1.18 -11.06 -21.54
C TYR A 264 -1.34 -11.80 -20.23
N GLU A 265 -0.30 -11.76 -19.39
CA GLU A 265 -0.30 -12.35 -18.06
C GLU A 265 0.46 -11.47 -17.08
N GLY A 266 0.16 -11.59 -15.80
CA GLY A 266 0.90 -10.90 -14.75
C GLY A 266 0.05 -10.49 -13.57
N ARG A 267 0.64 -9.63 -12.72
CA ARG A 267 -0.03 -9.02 -11.58
C ARG A 267 -0.42 -7.59 -11.93
N ILE A 268 -1.66 -7.24 -11.64
CA ILE A 268 -2.13 -5.86 -11.78
C ILE A 268 -1.39 -4.97 -10.76
N LYS A 269 -0.86 -3.85 -11.23
CA LYS A 269 -0.30 -2.79 -10.38
C LYS A 269 -1.38 -1.74 -10.13
N ASP A 270 -1.67 -1.50 -8.87
CA ASP A 270 -2.69 -0.56 -8.38
C ASP A 270 -2.22 0.90 -8.43
N ASP A 271 -0.91 1.14 -8.39
CA ASP A 271 -0.29 2.46 -8.53
C ASP A 271 -0.48 3.09 -9.92
N PHE A 272 -1.04 2.36 -10.87
CA PHE A 272 -1.40 2.83 -12.22
C PHE A 272 -2.83 3.39 -12.32
N CYS A 273 -3.55 3.57 -11.24
CA CYS A 273 -4.92 4.09 -11.26
C CYS A 273 -4.96 5.62 -11.18
N TYR A 274 -5.99 6.22 -11.80
CA TYR A 274 -6.34 7.64 -11.64
C TYR A 274 -5.22 8.64 -12.02
N LEU A 275 -4.49 8.39 -13.08
CA LEU A 275 -3.38 9.26 -13.53
C LEU A 275 -3.81 10.67 -13.92
N ASP A 276 -5.09 10.85 -14.29
CA ASP A 276 -5.67 12.13 -14.72
C ASP A 276 -6.18 12.98 -13.54
N ILE A 277 -6.19 12.43 -12.32
CA ILE A 277 -6.68 13.13 -11.13
C ILE A 277 -5.49 13.82 -10.45
N PRO A 278 -5.62 15.15 -10.14
CA PRO A 278 -4.58 15.84 -9.37
C PRO A 278 -4.37 15.19 -7.99
N GLU A 279 -3.10 15.20 -7.52
CA GLU A 279 -2.76 14.64 -6.20
C GLU A 279 -3.56 15.24 -5.03
N GLU A 280 -4.03 16.48 -5.19
CA GLU A 280 -4.83 17.19 -4.17
C GLU A 280 -6.22 16.58 -3.94
N VAL A 281 -6.67 15.70 -4.85
CA VAL A 281 -8.00 15.07 -4.83
C VAL A 281 -7.94 13.59 -4.44
N LEU A 282 -6.75 13.00 -4.42
CA LEU A 282 -6.47 11.61 -4.05
C LEU A 282 -6.09 11.51 -2.59
#